data_6185d2b1b51f99c98aa022c066309e45
#
_entry.id   6185d2b1b51f99c98aa022c066309e45
#
_cell.length_a   1.000
_cell.length_b   1.000
_cell.length_c   1.000
_cell.angle_alpha   90.00
_cell.angle_beta   90.00
_cell.angle_gamma   90.00
#
_symmetry.space_group_name_H-M   'P 1'
#
loop_
_entity.id
_entity.type
_entity.pdbx_description
1 polymer ?
#
loop_
_entity_poly.entity_id
_entity_poly.type
_entity_poly.pdbx_seq_one_letter_code
_entity_poly.pdbx_strand_id
1 'polypeptide(L)'
;MIRKKQSGFSIIELLVVMFIIVTIASLMLANHRLGQKKYALSQSAQRLASDFRRAQNMALSGVDVFSSQYYGYGVYLGKNDDFYILYGDENNNDKYDGGDTIIETIYFPSQVEIQSLAPPPTSKKDMFFKSPDAATFIDGAGVVGGSATII
;
A
#
# COMPACT_ATOMS: atom_id res chain seq x y z
N MET A 1 -67.49 21.79 -18.52
CA MET A 1 -66.07 21.86 -18.80
C MET A 1 -65.36 22.40 -17.56
N ILE A 2 -64.72 21.54 -16.75
CA ILE A 2 -64.07 21.92 -15.47
C ILE A 2 -62.63 22.29 -15.81
N ARG A 3 -62.28 23.57 -15.74
CA ARG A 3 -60.91 24.05 -15.85
C ARG A 3 -60.12 23.63 -14.57
N LYS A 4 -59.20 22.67 -14.68
CA LYS A 4 -58.23 22.40 -13.65
C LYS A 4 -57.37 23.64 -13.46
N LYS A 5 -57.36 24.21 -12.23
CA LYS A 5 -56.40 25.23 -11.82
C LYS A 5 -55.01 24.62 -11.83
N GLN A 6 -54.13 25.08 -12.68
CA GLN A 6 -52.69 24.79 -12.57
C GLN A 6 -52.14 25.66 -11.44
N SER A 7 -51.70 25.01 -10.34
CA SER A 7 -50.96 25.67 -9.30
C SER A 7 -49.46 25.75 -9.73
N GLY A 8 -48.95 26.91 -9.90
CA GLY A 8 -47.52 27.15 -10.12
C GLY A 8 -46.73 27.07 -8.80
N PHE A 9 -45.49 26.67 -8.89
CA PHE A 9 -44.55 26.66 -7.73
C PHE A 9 -44.30 28.11 -7.23
N SER A 10 -44.26 28.27 -5.91
CA SER A 10 -43.86 29.54 -5.27
C SER A 10 -42.35 29.70 -5.31
N ILE A 11 -41.86 30.92 -5.46
CA ILE A 11 -40.41 31.24 -5.41
C ILE A 11 -39.81 30.80 -4.07
N ILE A 12 -40.56 30.92 -2.97
CA ILE A 12 -40.08 30.46 -1.66
C ILE A 12 -39.91 28.94 -1.59
N GLU A 13 -40.78 28.17 -2.23
CA GLU A 13 -40.70 26.72 -2.30
C GLU A 13 -39.48 26.26 -3.06
N LEU A 14 -39.15 26.92 -4.18
CA LEU A 14 -37.95 26.66 -4.97
C LEU A 14 -36.68 26.98 -4.17
N LEU A 15 -36.68 28.06 -3.39
CA LEU A 15 -35.54 28.45 -2.54
C LEU A 15 -35.30 27.44 -1.42
N VAL A 16 -36.36 26.95 -0.77
CA VAL A 16 -36.27 25.91 0.27
C VAL A 16 -35.74 24.60 -0.31
N VAL A 17 -36.22 24.17 -1.46
CA VAL A 17 -35.73 22.95 -2.14
C VAL A 17 -34.26 23.06 -2.50
N MET A 18 -33.81 24.19 -3.06
CA MET A 18 -32.40 24.43 -3.35
C MET A 18 -31.54 24.40 -2.10
N PHE A 19 -31.99 24.97 -0.99
CA PHE A 19 -31.27 24.95 0.29
C PHE A 19 -31.09 23.50 0.81
N ILE A 20 -32.14 22.68 0.74
CA ILE A 20 -32.08 21.28 1.18
C ILE A 20 -31.10 20.49 0.29
N ILE A 21 -31.16 20.67 -1.04
CA ILE A 21 -30.25 19.96 -1.97
C ILE A 21 -28.79 20.32 -1.69
N VAL A 22 -28.48 21.61 -1.53
CA VAL A 22 -27.10 22.07 -1.23
C VAL A 22 -26.60 21.51 0.09
N THR A 23 -27.45 21.47 1.11
CA THR A 23 -27.09 20.93 2.43
C THR A 23 -26.75 19.43 2.36
N ILE A 24 -27.59 18.64 1.69
CA ILE A 24 -27.37 17.20 1.51
C ILE A 24 -26.11 16.95 0.66
N ALA A 25 -25.94 17.67 -0.43
CA ALA A 25 -24.76 17.55 -1.28
C ALA A 25 -23.46 17.86 -0.52
N SER A 26 -23.44 18.88 0.35
CA SER A 26 -22.30 19.24 1.18
C SER A 26 -21.90 18.12 2.17
N LEU A 27 -22.88 17.48 2.79
CA LEU A 27 -22.65 16.35 3.71
C LEU A 27 -22.09 15.11 2.99
N MET A 28 -22.59 14.82 1.78
CA MET A 28 -22.08 13.71 0.96
C MET A 28 -20.63 13.93 0.53
N LEU A 29 -20.28 15.16 0.16
CA LEU A 29 -18.92 15.48 -0.31
C LEU A 29 -17.87 15.33 0.81
N ALA A 30 -18.21 15.68 2.04
CA ALA A 30 -17.32 15.52 3.21
C ALA A 30 -17.02 14.05 3.51
N ASN A 31 -18.01 13.17 3.44
CA ASN A 31 -17.85 11.74 3.71
C ASN A 31 -17.04 11.00 2.63
N HIS A 32 -17.10 11.46 1.39
CA HIS A 32 -16.44 10.80 0.27
C HIS A 32 -14.90 10.79 0.41
N ARG A 33 -14.31 11.86 0.92
CA ARG A 33 -12.86 11.99 1.11
C ARG A 33 -12.29 11.03 2.15
N LEU A 34 -13.01 10.76 3.24
CA LEU A 34 -12.58 9.80 4.28
C LEU A 34 -12.63 8.35 3.78
N GLY A 35 -13.62 8.02 2.97
CA GLY A 35 -13.74 6.70 2.34
C GLY A 35 -12.59 6.39 1.39
N GLN A 36 -12.17 7.35 0.58
CA GLN A 36 -11.07 7.19 -0.37
C GLN A 36 -9.73 6.91 0.32
N LYS A 37 -9.43 7.60 1.43
CA LYS A 37 -8.20 7.35 2.22
C LYS A 37 -8.14 5.94 2.79
N LYS A 38 -9.24 5.46 3.39
CA LYS A 38 -9.32 4.10 3.93
C LYS A 38 -9.19 3.04 2.83
N TYR A 39 -9.80 3.28 1.68
CA TYR A 39 -9.69 2.37 0.53
C TYR A 39 -8.26 2.32 -0.01
N ALA A 40 -7.61 3.47 -0.21
CA ALA A 40 -6.23 3.55 -0.66
C ALA A 40 -5.27 2.82 0.30
N LEU A 41 -5.43 3.01 1.61
CA LEU A 41 -4.63 2.31 2.63
C LEU A 41 -4.84 0.79 2.58
N SER A 42 -6.09 0.34 2.52
CA SER A 42 -6.41 -1.10 2.43
C SER A 42 -5.83 -1.74 1.17
N GLN A 43 -5.95 -1.06 0.04
CA GLN A 43 -5.39 -1.52 -1.24
C GLN A 43 -3.84 -1.59 -1.18
N SER A 44 -3.20 -0.58 -0.60
CA SER A 44 -1.74 -0.54 -0.44
C SER A 44 -1.24 -1.68 0.45
N ALA A 45 -1.93 -1.95 1.57
CA ALA A 45 -1.58 -3.05 2.46
C ALA A 45 -1.74 -4.42 1.78
N GLN A 46 -2.80 -4.62 1.00
CA GLN A 46 -3.02 -5.87 0.25
C GLN A 46 -1.96 -6.05 -0.85
N ARG A 47 -1.59 -4.98 -1.55
CA ARG A 47 -0.52 -5.02 -2.56
C ARG A 47 0.82 -5.38 -1.92
N LEU A 48 1.19 -4.71 -0.84
CA LEU A 48 2.42 -5.01 -0.10
C LEU A 48 2.46 -6.48 0.36
N ALA A 49 1.37 -6.99 0.93
CA ALA A 49 1.27 -8.41 1.33
C ALA A 49 1.39 -9.37 0.13
N SER A 50 0.89 -8.99 -1.04
CA SER A 50 1.05 -9.75 -2.28
C SER A 50 2.51 -9.77 -2.74
N ASP A 51 3.20 -8.63 -2.64
CA ASP A 51 4.59 -8.51 -3.07
C ASP A 51 5.56 -9.22 -2.13
N PHE A 52 5.26 -9.32 -0.83
CA PHE A 52 5.98 -10.23 0.07
C PHE A 52 5.84 -11.69 -0.36
N ARG A 53 4.63 -12.13 -0.71
CA ARG A 53 4.41 -13.50 -1.22
C ARG A 53 5.10 -13.72 -2.57
N ARG A 54 5.15 -12.68 -3.41
CA ARG A 54 5.88 -12.73 -4.67
C ARG A 54 7.37 -12.91 -4.43
N ALA A 55 7.99 -12.15 -3.54
CA ALA A 55 9.40 -12.30 -3.16
C ALA A 55 9.69 -13.70 -2.63
N GLN A 56 8.83 -14.21 -1.73
CA GLN A 56 8.93 -15.57 -1.19
C GLN A 56 8.84 -16.65 -2.29
N ASN A 57 7.89 -16.53 -3.22
CA ASN A 57 7.73 -17.46 -4.32
C ASN A 57 8.91 -17.41 -5.30
N MET A 58 9.48 -16.23 -5.55
CA MET A 58 10.68 -16.08 -6.36
C MET A 58 11.88 -16.78 -5.70
N ALA A 59 12.06 -16.63 -4.40
CA ALA A 59 13.08 -17.34 -3.65
C ALA A 59 12.90 -18.87 -3.68
N LEU A 60 11.67 -19.36 -3.50
CA LEU A 60 11.36 -20.80 -3.56
C LEU A 60 11.56 -21.40 -4.95
N SER A 61 11.26 -20.65 -6.00
CA SER A 61 11.35 -21.15 -7.38
C SER A 61 12.75 -21.01 -7.97
N GLY A 62 13.66 -20.30 -7.30
CA GLY A 62 15.01 -20.06 -7.80
C GLY A 62 15.01 -19.35 -9.15
N VAL A 63 14.02 -18.47 -9.40
CA VAL A 63 13.88 -17.77 -10.68
C VAL A 63 14.99 -16.74 -10.81
N ASP A 64 15.75 -16.81 -11.89
CA ASP A 64 16.73 -15.79 -12.25
C ASP A 64 16.01 -14.65 -12.99
N VAL A 65 16.02 -13.46 -12.41
CA VAL A 65 15.50 -12.25 -13.03
C VAL A 65 16.65 -11.49 -13.69
N PHE A 66 16.44 -10.97 -14.89
CA PHE A 66 17.46 -10.28 -15.71
C PHE A 66 18.71 -11.11 -16.02
N SER A 67 18.60 -12.45 -16.05
CA SER A 67 19.72 -13.38 -16.29
C SER A 67 20.84 -13.32 -15.25
N SER A 68 20.57 -12.79 -14.07
CA SER A 68 21.46 -12.79 -12.91
C SER A 68 20.98 -13.81 -11.88
N GLN A 69 21.93 -14.53 -11.30
CA GLN A 69 21.64 -15.47 -10.20
C GLN A 69 21.62 -14.70 -8.89
N TYR A 70 20.51 -14.78 -8.16
CA TYR A 70 20.34 -14.12 -6.86
C TYR A 70 20.39 -15.15 -5.72
N TYR A 71 20.98 -14.77 -4.60
CA TYR A 71 20.98 -15.57 -3.37
C TYR A 71 19.62 -15.57 -2.68
N GLY A 72 18.76 -14.65 -3.03
CA GLY A 72 17.39 -14.54 -2.56
C GLY A 72 16.72 -13.25 -3.00
N TYR A 73 15.52 -13.02 -2.48
CA TYR A 73 14.69 -11.88 -2.84
C TYR A 73 14.13 -11.22 -1.59
N GLY A 74 14.05 -9.91 -1.60
CA GLY A 74 13.57 -9.17 -0.44
C GLY A 74 12.70 -7.97 -0.78
N VAL A 75 12.07 -7.45 0.26
CA VAL A 75 11.30 -6.20 0.23
C VAL A 75 11.86 -5.24 1.26
N TYR A 76 12.32 -4.11 0.78
CA TYR A 76 12.87 -3.04 1.60
C TYR A 76 11.85 -1.91 1.80
N LEU A 77 11.71 -1.47 3.04
CA LEU A 77 10.78 -0.45 3.50
C LEU A 77 11.55 0.65 4.24
N GLY A 78 11.32 1.91 3.89
CA GLY A 78 11.86 3.07 4.62
C GLY A 78 10.76 3.83 5.37
N LYS A 79 11.10 4.34 6.55
CA LYS A 79 10.18 5.20 7.33
C LYS A 79 10.00 6.54 6.62
N ASN A 80 8.78 7.02 6.53
CA ASN A 80 8.34 8.23 5.82
C ASN A 80 8.50 8.14 4.30
N ASP A 81 8.77 6.94 3.76
CA ASP A 81 8.78 6.73 2.32
C ASP A 81 7.35 6.48 1.80
N ASP A 82 7.08 6.96 0.60
CA ASP A 82 5.86 6.71 -0.15
C ASP A 82 6.03 5.56 -1.15
N PHE A 83 7.10 4.78 -1.00
CA PHE A 83 7.41 3.61 -1.84
C PHE A 83 8.06 2.49 -1.03
N TYR A 84 8.14 1.32 -1.65
CA TYR A 84 8.98 0.21 -1.22
C TYR A 84 9.67 -0.44 -2.42
N ILE A 85 10.72 -1.20 -2.16
CA ILE A 85 11.58 -1.79 -3.18
C ILE A 85 11.52 -3.30 -3.08
N LEU A 86 11.25 -3.97 -4.20
CA LEU A 86 11.48 -5.39 -4.39
C LEU A 86 12.87 -5.55 -5.03
N TYR A 87 13.75 -6.35 -4.41
CA TYR A 87 15.13 -6.51 -4.85
C TYR A 87 15.57 -7.97 -4.88
N GLY A 88 16.66 -8.23 -5.61
CA GLY A 88 17.39 -9.50 -5.60
C GLY A 88 18.78 -9.29 -5.03
N ASP A 89 19.16 -10.11 -4.04
CA ASP A 89 20.48 -10.09 -3.38
C ASP A 89 21.54 -10.73 -4.28
N GLU A 90 22.53 -9.95 -4.71
CA GLU A 90 23.65 -10.41 -5.54
C GLU A 90 24.91 -10.70 -4.71
N ASN A 91 25.01 -10.16 -3.50
CA ASN A 91 26.24 -10.21 -2.71
C ASN A 91 26.16 -11.15 -1.49
N ASN A 92 25.02 -11.85 -1.31
CA ASN A 92 24.78 -12.82 -0.23
C ASN A 92 24.94 -12.26 1.18
N ASN A 93 24.47 -11.04 1.40
CA ASN A 93 24.51 -10.41 2.72
C ASN A 93 23.17 -10.42 3.47
N ASP A 94 22.12 -11.02 2.83
CA ASP A 94 20.78 -11.23 3.40
C ASP A 94 20.03 -9.92 3.74
N LYS A 95 20.38 -8.79 3.10
CA LYS A 95 19.75 -7.47 3.32
C LYS A 95 19.94 -6.56 2.10
N TYR A 96 19.10 -5.54 1.97
CA TYR A 96 19.18 -4.55 0.89
C TYR A 96 20.35 -3.59 1.05
N ASP A 97 21.20 -3.48 0.03
CA ASP A 97 22.25 -2.46 -0.09
C ASP A 97 22.52 -2.03 -1.55
N GLY A 98 23.57 -1.19 -1.73
CA GLY A 98 23.92 -0.66 -3.06
C GLY A 98 24.52 -1.67 -4.02
N GLY A 99 24.77 -2.92 -3.59
CA GLY A 99 25.25 -4.02 -4.44
C GLY A 99 24.14 -4.90 -5.00
N ASP A 100 22.89 -4.62 -4.65
CA ASP A 100 21.74 -5.43 -5.01
C ASP A 100 21.00 -4.89 -6.23
N THR A 101 20.35 -5.78 -6.97
CA THR A 101 19.53 -5.39 -8.12
C THR A 101 18.12 -5.05 -7.70
N ILE A 102 17.68 -3.83 -7.99
CA ILE A 102 16.29 -3.39 -7.86
C ILE A 102 15.47 -4.03 -8.98
N ILE A 103 14.56 -4.93 -8.60
CA ILE A 103 13.63 -5.57 -9.53
C ILE A 103 12.45 -4.63 -9.83
N GLU A 104 11.89 -4.02 -8.79
CA GLU A 104 10.75 -3.11 -8.93
C GLU A 104 10.71 -2.12 -7.76
N THR A 105 10.45 -0.84 -8.07
CA THR A 105 10.10 0.18 -7.08
C THR A 105 8.61 0.43 -7.15
N ILE A 106 7.89 0.22 -6.04
CA ILE A 106 6.43 0.30 -5.99
C ILE A 106 6.03 1.50 -5.15
N TYR A 107 5.35 2.46 -5.77
CA TYR A 107 4.86 3.67 -5.11
C TYR A 107 3.47 3.46 -4.52
N PHE A 108 3.25 4.01 -3.33
CA PHE A 108 1.93 4.12 -2.73
C PHE A 108 1.13 5.26 -3.37
N PRO A 109 -0.21 5.24 -3.29
CA PRO A 109 -1.03 6.39 -3.65
C PRO A 109 -0.69 7.62 -2.80
N SER A 110 -0.86 8.82 -3.35
CA SER A 110 -0.43 10.12 -2.80
C SER A 110 -0.88 10.49 -1.36
N GLN A 111 -1.60 9.62 -0.68
CA GLN A 111 -2.10 9.82 0.69
C GLN A 111 -1.67 8.70 1.65
N VAL A 112 -0.80 7.82 1.20
CA VAL A 112 -0.30 6.66 1.95
C VAL A 112 1.21 6.74 2.04
N GLU A 113 1.74 6.64 3.25
CA GLU A 113 3.18 6.60 3.55
C GLU A 113 3.46 5.60 4.67
N ILE A 114 4.69 5.18 4.80
CA ILE A 114 5.14 4.30 5.88
C ILE A 114 5.45 5.15 7.11
N GLN A 115 4.51 5.27 8.02
CA GLN A 115 4.63 6.16 9.19
C GLN A 115 5.55 5.60 10.27
N SER A 116 5.53 4.29 10.50
CA SER A 116 6.39 3.64 11.50
C SER A 116 6.70 2.20 11.14
N LEU A 117 7.84 1.72 11.59
CA LEU A 117 8.30 0.35 11.46
C LEU A 117 8.57 -0.22 12.86
N ALA A 118 8.15 -1.45 13.12
CA ALA A 118 8.32 -2.12 14.41
C ALA A 118 9.25 -3.35 14.26
N PRO A 119 10.04 -3.68 15.31
CA PRO A 119 10.23 -2.96 16.57
C PRO A 119 11.10 -1.69 16.41
N PRO A 120 10.82 -0.62 17.19
CA PRO A 120 11.66 0.57 17.17
C PRO A 120 13.05 0.27 17.77
N PRO A 121 14.11 1.05 17.42
CA PRO A 121 14.12 2.35 16.72
C PRO A 121 14.61 2.25 15.26
N THR A 122 13.91 1.56 14.37
CA THR A 122 14.38 1.41 13.00
C THR A 122 13.74 2.42 12.06
N SER A 123 14.56 3.12 11.26
CA SER A 123 14.11 3.96 10.15
C SER A 123 13.93 3.17 8.85
N LYS A 124 14.41 1.92 8.84
CA LYS A 124 14.41 1.03 7.68
C LYS A 124 14.05 -0.37 8.14
N LYS A 125 13.38 -1.13 7.28
CA LYS A 125 13.05 -2.53 7.51
C LYS A 125 13.25 -3.30 6.23
N ASP A 126 13.93 -4.42 6.36
CA ASP A 126 14.21 -5.32 5.28
C ASP A 126 13.66 -6.71 5.61
N MET A 127 12.90 -7.28 4.68
CA MET A 127 12.41 -8.65 4.78
C MET A 127 12.92 -9.44 3.58
N PHE A 128 13.86 -10.33 3.85
CA PHE A 128 14.57 -11.11 2.86
C PHE A 128 14.19 -12.60 2.94
N PHE A 129 14.07 -13.24 1.79
CA PHE A 129 13.78 -14.66 1.63
C PHE A 129 14.93 -15.31 0.86
N LYS A 130 15.68 -16.16 1.53
CA LYS A 130 16.86 -16.82 0.95
C LYS A 130 16.45 -17.96 0.01
N SER A 131 17.07 -18.01 -1.16
CA SER A 131 16.86 -19.11 -2.10
C SER A 131 17.70 -20.34 -1.68
N PRO A 132 17.23 -21.59 -1.87
CA PRO A 132 15.94 -22.00 -2.45
C PRO A 132 14.86 -22.35 -1.42
N ASP A 133 15.10 -22.24 -0.14
CA ASP A 133 14.20 -22.71 0.93
C ASP A 133 13.29 -21.62 1.51
N ALA A 134 13.45 -20.37 1.01
CA ALA A 134 12.78 -19.17 1.49
C ALA A 134 12.93 -18.96 3.01
N ALA A 135 14.08 -19.33 3.58
CA ALA A 135 14.43 -18.95 4.94
C ALA A 135 14.31 -17.43 5.10
N THR A 136 13.56 -17.00 6.12
CA THR A 136 13.22 -15.58 6.28
C THR A 136 14.25 -14.88 7.17
N PHE A 137 14.74 -13.75 6.70
CA PHE A 137 15.63 -12.84 7.42
C PHE A 137 14.95 -11.47 7.56
N ILE A 138 15.12 -10.83 8.70
CA ILE A 138 14.68 -9.45 8.95
C ILE A 138 15.91 -8.64 9.36
N ASP A 139 16.21 -7.58 8.60
CA ASP A 139 17.38 -6.73 8.77
C ASP A 139 18.72 -7.54 8.83
N GLY A 140 18.82 -8.60 8.02
CA GLY A 140 19.98 -9.51 7.98
C GLY A 140 20.05 -10.51 9.15
N ALA A 141 19.08 -10.53 10.05
CA ALA A 141 18.99 -11.50 11.14
C ALA A 141 17.96 -12.60 10.80
N GLY A 142 18.40 -13.85 10.81
CA GLY A 142 17.51 -15.01 10.57
C GLY A 142 16.39 -15.07 11.60
N VAL A 143 15.15 -15.19 11.14
CA VAL A 143 13.98 -15.29 12.00
C VAL A 143 13.39 -16.69 11.88
N VAL A 144 13.54 -17.47 12.92
CA VAL A 144 12.87 -18.76 13.06
C VAL A 144 11.52 -18.50 13.74
N GLY A 145 10.44 -18.41 12.94
CA GLY A 145 9.07 -18.31 13.46
C GLY A 145 8.64 -16.96 14.03
N GLY A 146 9.24 -15.85 13.62
CA GLY A 146 8.86 -14.50 14.02
C GLY A 146 7.82 -13.87 13.09
N SER A 147 6.86 -13.12 13.64
CA SER A 147 5.96 -12.23 12.89
C SER A 147 6.49 -10.80 12.90
N ALA A 148 6.60 -10.16 11.73
CA ALA A 148 6.82 -8.71 11.64
C ALA A 148 5.45 -8.00 11.63
N THR A 149 5.27 -7.02 12.50
CA THR A 149 4.06 -6.19 12.51
C THR A 149 4.38 -4.84 11.88
N ILE A 150 3.74 -4.54 10.75
CA ILE A 150 3.73 -3.21 10.13
C ILE A 150 2.45 -2.52 10.61
N ILE A 151 2.60 -1.38 11.25
CA ILE A 151 1.48 -0.58 11.76
C ILE A 151 1.32 0.65 10.88
#